data_3adae93938f987985b650fa09fb560b7
#
_entry.id   3adae93938f987985b650fa09fb560b7
#
_cell.length_a   1.000
_cell.length_b   1.000
_cell.length_c   1.000
_cell.angle_alpha   90.00
_cell.angle_beta   90.00
_cell.angle_gamma   90.00
#
_symmetry.space_group_name_H-M   'P 1'
#
loop_
_entity.id
_entity.type
_entity.pdbx_description
1 polymer ?
#
loop_
_entity_poly.entity_id
_entity_poly.type
_entity_poly.pdbx_seq_one_letter_code
_entity_poly.pdbx_strand_id
1 'polypeptide(L)'
;MKVLVVGNGGREHALAWKLLQSPKIDQVVCVPGNGGTATMKGCQNLPLAVDDFEGMSKYALENDIPLVVVGPEVPLAQGITDFLQTKGLKVFGPVQAGAQIEASKAWAKALMEAAGVPTAKAAVFTEPTAAKNYIRTERAPIVVKADGLAAGKGVIVAQTLEQAETAIDDIFQGQFGSAGNSVVIEECLLGQEVSVLALTDGLTIRPLLPAQDHKRIGEGDTGDNTGGMGAYAPAPIATPELMARVQTEVLEKTIAELRNKGIDYRGVLYAGLMVADNGDFKVLEFNCRFGDPETQVILSLLETPLEDLILACIDQRLAAMPPLAWKKASAATVVAASGGYPGNYEKGKVITGLDAAQLAGAIVFHAGTKLNSTAEIVTDGGRVLNITGLGEDFQQAIAQAYTGIKEIQFSRMYYRRDIGHCLLNEES
;
A
#
# COMPACT_ATOMS: atom_id res chain seq x y z
N MET A 1 2.15 22.73 13.50
CA MET A 1 2.99 21.55 13.89
C MET A 1 3.74 21.08 12.65
N LYS A 2 5.02 20.68 12.79
CA LYS A 2 5.78 20.02 11.72
C LYS A 2 5.62 18.50 11.80
N VAL A 3 5.67 17.83 10.65
CA VAL A 3 5.56 16.35 10.56
C VAL A 3 6.67 15.83 9.65
N LEU A 4 7.31 14.71 10.04
CA LEU A 4 8.25 13.99 9.19
C LEU A 4 7.52 12.80 8.57
N VAL A 5 7.58 12.64 7.24
CA VAL A 5 7.03 11.52 6.49
C VAL A 5 8.17 10.73 5.88
N VAL A 6 8.30 9.47 6.31
CA VAL A 6 9.34 8.55 5.80
C VAL A 6 8.87 7.87 4.53
N GLY A 7 9.67 7.95 3.47
CA GLY A 7 9.44 7.34 2.18
C GLY A 7 9.45 8.33 1.01
N ASN A 8 9.30 7.81 -0.21
CA ASN A 8 9.43 8.57 -1.46
C ASN A 8 8.43 8.15 -2.55
N GLY A 9 7.44 7.32 -2.21
CA GLY A 9 6.42 6.81 -3.12
C GLY A 9 5.23 7.76 -3.33
N GLY A 10 4.28 7.31 -4.13
CA GLY A 10 3.01 8.02 -4.35
C GLY A 10 2.18 8.11 -3.07
N ARG A 11 2.22 7.09 -2.25
CA ARG A 11 1.63 7.03 -0.92
C ARG A 11 2.16 8.16 -0.02
N GLU A 12 3.47 8.34 0.06
CA GLU A 12 4.08 9.38 0.90
C GLU A 12 3.75 10.77 0.39
N HIS A 13 3.70 10.97 -0.94
CA HIS A 13 3.23 12.23 -1.49
C HIS A 13 1.77 12.50 -1.13
N ALA A 14 0.89 11.49 -1.21
CA ALA A 14 -0.52 11.63 -0.84
C ALA A 14 -0.69 11.90 0.68
N LEU A 15 0.12 11.27 1.53
CA LEU A 15 0.16 11.54 2.97
C LEU A 15 0.57 12.99 3.25
N ALA A 16 1.66 13.46 2.64
CA ALA A 16 2.13 14.84 2.79
C ALA A 16 1.10 15.85 2.28
N TRP A 17 0.52 15.60 1.10
CA TRP A 17 -0.55 16.42 0.53
C TRP A 17 -1.78 16.51 1.45
N LYS A 18 -2.19 15.38 2.04
CA LYS A 18 -3.35 15.35 2.95
C LYS A 18 -3.07 16.05 4.27
N LEU A 19 -1.90 15.85 4.85
CA LEU A 19 -1.48 16.52 6.09
C LEU A 19 -1.45 18.04 5.92
N LEU A 20 -0.92 18.55 4.81
CA LEU A 20 -0.84 19.99 4.51
C LEU A 20 -2.19 20.66 4.26
N GLN A 21 -3.29 19.91 4.12
CA GLN A 21 -4.64 20.48 4.07
C GLN A 21 -5.14 20.95 5.45
N SER A 22 -4.53 20.46 6.52
CA SER A 22 -4.88 20.89 7.87
C SER A 22 -4.21 22.19 8.26
N PRO A 23 -4.96 23.16 8.84
CA PRO A 23 -4.38 24.39 9.36
C PRO A 23 -3.46 24.17 10.59
N LYS A 24 -3.45 22.96 11.17
CA LYS A 24 -2.57 22.59 12.27
C LYS A 24 -1.17 22.17 11.83
N ILE A 25 -1.00 21.88 10.54
CA ILE A 25 0.27 21.43 9.94
C ILE A 25 0.92 22.59 9.20
N ASP A 26 2.04 23.05 9.72
CA ASP A 26 2.80 24.18 9.13
C ASP A 26 3.76 23.70 8.04
N GLN A 27 4.32 22.50 8.22
CA GLN A 27 5.33 21.95 7.33
C GLN A 27 5.33 20.41 7.39
N VAL A 28 5.59 19.78 6.24
CA VAL A 28 5.93 18.37 6.13
C VAL A 28 7.36 18.21 5.62
N VAL A 29 8.15 17.36 6.26
CA VAL A 29 9.49 16.99 5.81
C VAL A 29 9.44 15.54 5.34
N CYS A 30 9.71 15.28 4.05
CA CYS A 30 9.74 13.94 3.47
C CYS A 30 11.15 13.38 3.41
N VAL A 31 11.33 12.10 3.77
CA VAL A 31 12.66 11.43 3.86
C VAL A 31 12.66 10.14 3.04
N PRO A 32 13.37 10.06 1.94
CA PRO A 32 14.06 11.13 1.23
C PRO A 32 13.14 12.05 0.43
N GLY A 33 11.85 11.70 0.28
CA GLY A 33 10.89 12.39 -0.58
C GLY A 33 11.13 12.12 -2.08
N ASN A 34 10.37 12.80 -2.93
CA ASN A 34 10.44 12.68 -4.39
C ASN A 34 10.35 14.03 -5.10
N GLY A 35 10.23 14.04 -6.43
CA GLY A 35 10.14 15.27 -7.21
C GLY A 35 8.89 16.10 -6.88
N GLY A 36 7.77 15.46 -6.57
CA GLY A 36 6.54 16.15 -6.19
C GLY A 36 6.62 16.79 -4.79
N THR A 37 7.11 16.05 -3.80
CA THR A 37 7.30 16.59 -2.45
C THR A 37 8.35 17.71 -2.40
N ALA A 38 9.35 17.68 -3.31
CA ALA A 38 10.34 18.75 -3.44
C ALA A 38 9.75 20.07 -3.95
N THR A 39 8.67 20.02 -4.72
CA THR A 39 8.04 21.19 -5.34
C THR A 39 6.74 21.62 -4.67
N MET A 40 6.19 20.79 -3.79
CA MET A 40 4.93 21.05 -3.10
C MET A 40 5.09 22.10 -2.02
N LYS A 41 4.24 23.15 -2.07
CA LYS A 41 4.24 24.23 -1.06
C LYS A 41 4.00 23.65 0.35
N GLY A 42 4.85 24.04 1.29
CA GLY A 42 4.80 23.57 2.68
C GLY A 42 5.49 22.22 2.90
N CYS A 43 6.06 21.63 1.85
CA CYS A 43 6.84 20.41 1.95
C CYS A 43 8.33 20.66 1.70
N GLN A 44 9.19 19.83 2.30
CA GLN A 44 10.63 19.86 2.12
C GLN A 44 11.15 18.42 2.06
N ASN A 45 12.09 18.14 1.17
CA ASN A 45 12.79 16.87 1.16
C ASN A 45 14.06 16.93 2.03
N LEU A 46 14.29 15.87 2.80
CA LEU A 46 15.51 15.65 3.56
C LEU A 46 16.26 14.46 2.95
N PRO A 47 17.46 14.64 2.36
CA PRO A 47 18.15 13.61 1.60
C PRO A 47 18.87 12.61 2.52
N LEU A 48 18.11 11.92 3.36
CA LEU A 48 18.55 10.78 4.18
C LEU A 48 17.95 9.49 3.62
N ALA A 49 18.64 8.37 3.82
CA ALA A 49 18.09 7.06 3.50
C ALA A 49 16.96 6.69 4.48
N VAL A 50 16.00 5.86 4.02
CA VAL A 50 14.86 5.44 4.86
C VAL A 50 15.25 4.57 6.07
N ASP A 51 16.46 4.05 6.10
CA ASP A 51 17.08 3.28 7.17
C ASP A 51 18.07 4.07 8.03
N ASP A 52 18.29 5.36 7.74
CA ASP A 52 19.11 6.26 8.58
C ASP A 52 18.27 6.81 9.76
N PHE A 53 17.96 5.94 10.71
CA PHE A 53 17.13 6.30 11.87
C PHE A 53 17.79 7.32 12.79
N GLU A 54 19.12 7.28 12.95
CA GLU A 54 19.87 8.24 13.76
C GLU A 54 19.84 9.63 13.11
N GLY A 55 20.07 9.74 11.79
CA GLY A 55 19.98 11.00 11.06
C GLY A 55 18.59 11.60 11.14
N MET A 56 17.54 10.77 10.96
CA MET A 56 16.14 11.22 11.08
C MET A 56 15.82 11.71 12.49
N SER A 57 16.20 10.96 13.54
CA SER A 57 15.92 11.34 14.92
C SER A 57 16.63 12.65 15.30
N LYS A 58 17.89 12.80 14.93
CA LYS A 58 18.67 14.02 15.15
C LYS A 58 17.99 15.22 14.48
N TYR A 59 17.67 15.09 13.19
CA TYR A 59 17.02 16.17 12.44
C TYR A 59 15.66 16.55 13.06
N ALA A 60 14.85 15.54 13.43
CA ALA A 60 13.54 15.79 14.02
C ALA A 60 13.63 16.56 15.34
N LEU A 61 14.56 16.19 16.22
CA LEU A 61 14.79 16.85 17.51
C LEU A 61 15.34 18.29 17.33
N GLU A 62 16.31 18.48 16.43
CA GLU A 62 16.91 19.80 16.18
C GLU A 62 15.94 20.79 15.51
N ASN A 63 14.89 20.30 14.84
CA ASN A 63 13.91 21.12 14.11
C ASN A 63 12.51 21.14 14.72
N ASP A 64 12.35 20.65 15.96
CA ASP A 64 11.07 20.60 16.68
C ASP A 64 9.98 19.85 15.88
N ILE A 65 10.29 18.67 15.35
CA ILE A 65 9.35 17.81 14.64
C ILE A 65 8.87 16.70 15.61
N PRO A 66 7.69 16.82 16.20
CA PRO A 66 7.23 15.89 17.24
C PRO A 66 6.63 14.60 16.69
N LEU A 67 6.26 14.58 15.39
CA LEU A 67 5.49 13.49 14.77
C LEU A 67 6.21 12.94 13.56
N VAL A 68 6.36 11.62 13.52
CA VAL A 68 6.88 10.86 12.38
C VAL A 68 5.80 9.92 11.86
N VAL A 69 5.57 9.94 10.54
CA VAL A 69 4.65 9.03 9.84
C VAL A 69 5.48 8.13 8.93
N VAL A 70 5.42 6.83 9.15
CA VAL A 70 6.21 5.87 8.37
C VAL A 70 5.37 5.33 7.22
N GLY A 71 5.82 5.56 5.99
CA GLY A 71 5.12 5.12 4.78
C GLY A 71 5.43 3.67 4.41
N PRO A 72 6.71 3.28 4.15
CA PRO A 72 7.06 1.97 3.64
C PRO A 72 7.23 0.92 4.75
N GLU A 73 7.10 -0.35 4.36
CA GLU A 73 7.19 -1.51 5.24
C GLU A 73 8.61 -1.83 5.72
N VAL A 74 9.62 -1.57 4.89
CA VAL A 74 11.01 -1.95 5.19
C VAL A 74 11.52 -1.32 6.49
N PRO A 75 11.47 0.01 6.69
CA PRO A 75 11.90 0.61 7.95
C PRO A 75 11.05 0.16 9.16
N LEU A 76 9.76 -0.15 8.98
CA LEU A 76 8.92 -0.71 10.04
C LEU A 76 9.43 -2.09 10.48
N ALA A 77 9.71 -2.97 9.52
CA ALA A 77 10.28 -4.28 9.77
C ALA A 77 11.68 -4.22 10.41
N GLN A 78 12.42 -3.13 10.16
CA GLN A 78 13.74 -2.86 10.77
C GLN A 78 13.66 -2.18 12.13
N GLY A 79 12.45 -1.82 12.63
CA GLY A 79 12.26 -1.28 13.98
C GLY A 79 12.40 0.24 14.09
N ILE A 80 12.14 1.00 13.03
CA ILE A 80 12.16 2.47 13.06
C ILE A 80 11.26 3.04 14.15
N THR A 81 10.08 2.45 14.36
CA THR A 81 9.13 2.89 15.39
C THR A 81 9.72 2.75 16.78
N ASP A 82 10.24 1.56 17.09
CA ASP A 82 10.88 1.27 18.38
C ASP A 82 12.04 2.24 18.64
N PHE A 83 12.90 2.41 17.63
CA PHE A 83 14.06 3.29 17.73
C PHE A 83 13.66 4.74 18.00
N LEU A 84 12.78 5.32 17.18
CA LEU A 84 12.41 6.75 17.30
C LEU A 84 11.60 7.04 18.57
N GLN A 85 10.81 6.08 19.07
CA GLN A 85 10.12 6.20 20.35
C GLN A 85 11.11 6.29 21.52
N THR A 86 12.27 5.59 21.49
CA THR A 86 13.32 5.75 22.51
C THR A 86 13.93 7.15 22.55
N LYS A 87 13.82 7.90 21.45
CA LYS A 87 14.26 9.31 21.36
C LYS A 87 13.15 10.30 21.77
N GLY A 88 11.97 9.83 22.20
CA GLY A 88 10.84 10.65 22.63
C GLY A 88 9.96 11.18 21.49
N LEU A 89 10.12 10.68 20.26
CA LEU A 89 9.31 11.07 19.11
C LEU A 89 7.98 10.28 19.09
N LYS A 90 6.91 10.92 18.68
CA LYS A 90 5.64 10.25 18.35
C LYS A 90 5.76 9.62 16.96
N VAL A 91 5.47 8.33 16.85
CA VAL A 91 5.59 7.60 15.57
C VAL A 91 4.27 6.94 15.23
N PHE A 92 3.80 7.19 14.00
CA PHE A 92 2.67 6.47 13.41
C PHE A 92 3.20 5.37 12.49
N GLY A 93 3.03 4.16 12.93
CA GLY A 93 3.48 2.91 12.33
C GLY A 93 3.74 1.89 13.44
N PRO A 94 3.45 0.59 13.22
CA PRO A 94 3.62 -0.43 14.24
C PRO A 94 5.09 -0.61 14.65
N VAL A 95 5.28 -1.10 15.85
CA VAL A 95 6.59 -1.58 16.34
C VAL A 95 7.08 -2.76 15.50
N GLN A 96 8.38 -3.07 15.55
CA GLN A 96 8.99 -4.15 14.76
C GLN A 96 8.26 -5.48 14.91
N ALA A 97 7.86 -5.83 16.13
CA ALA A 97 7.09 -7.05 16.39
C ALA A 97 5.73 -7.06 15.67
N GLY A 98 5.06 -5.90 15.56
CA GLY A 98 3.81 -5.76 14.81
C GLY A 98 4.00 -5.78 13.30
N ALA A 99 5.11 -5.23 12.81
CA ALA A 99 5.44 -5.23 11.39
C ALA A 99 5.70 -6.63 10.81
N GLN A 100 5.89 -7.66 11.68
CA GLN A 100 5.99 -9.05 11.26
C GLN A 100 4.76 -9.53 10.48
N ILE A 101 3.59 -8.90 10.68
CA ILE A 101 2.36 -9.25 9.94
C ILE A 101 2.49 -9.06 8.42
N GLU A 102 3.40 -8.19 7.96
CA GLU A 102 3.74 -8.01 6.55
C GLU A 102 5.12 -8.61 6.23
N ALA A 103 6.07 -8.52 7.18
CA ALA A 103 7.44 -8.95 6.98
C ALA A 103 7.60 -10.47 6.87
N SER A 104 6.69 -11.27 7.43
CA SER A 104 6.68 -12.73 7.31
C SER A 104 5.28 -13.25 7.05
N LYS A 105 5.09 -13.84 5.87
CA LYS A 105 3.82 -14.48 5.48
C LYS A 105 3.51 -15.70 6.34
N ALA A 106 4.55 -16.47 6.70
CA ALA A 106 4.42 -17.61 7.60
C ALA A 106 3.94 -17.17 8.99
N TRP A 107 4.51 -16.09 9.52
CA TRP A 107 4.09 -15.52 10.80
C TRP A 107 2.65 -14.99 10.74
N ALA A 108 2.29 -14.28 9.65
CA ALA A 108 0.93 -13.79 9.44
C ALA A 108 -0.09 -14.92 9.36
N LYS A 109 0.25 -16.04 8.69
CA LYS A 109 -0.60 -17.25 8.64
C LYS A 109 -0.83 -17.86 10.02
N ALA A 110 0.23 -18.01 10.80
CA ALA A 110 0.12 -18.51 12.18
C ALA A 110 -0.72 -17.58 13.07
N LEU A 111 -0.60 -16.26 12.88
CA LEU A 111 -1.44 -15.27 13.57
C LEU A 111 -2.91 -15.42 13.19
N MET A 112 -3.22 -15.52 11.89
CA MET A 112 -4.59 -15.68 11.38
C MET A 112 -5.22 -16.96 11.88
N GLU A 113 -4.50 -18.08 11.89
CA GLU A 113 -4.95 -19.35 12.40
C GLU A 113 -5.28 -19.26 13.91
N ALA A 114 -4.36 -18.70 14.71
CA ALA A 114 -4.57 -18.50 16.15
C ALA A 114 -5.78 -17.60 16.46
N ALA A 115 -5.98 -16.54 15.65
CA ALA A 115 -7.10 -15.62 15.79
C ALA A 115 -8.42 -16.14 15.22
N GLY A 116 -8.43 -17.26 14.50
CA GLY A 116 -9.59 -17.76 13.76
C GLY A 116 -10.07 -16.77 12.68
N VAL A 117 -9.11 -16.14 11.99
CA VAL A 117 -9.35 -15.25 10.83
C VAL A 117 -9.43 -16.11 9.56
N PRO A 118 -10.48 -15.93 8.72
CA PRO A 118 -10.61 -16.71 7.49
C PRO A 118 -9.47 -16.38 6.50
N THR A 119 -8.69 -17.40 6.13
CA THR A 119 -7.59 -17.27 5.18
C THR A 119 -7.44 -18.54 4.35
N ALA A 120 -6.66 -18.48 3.28
CA ALA A 120 -6.34 -19.62 2.45
C ALA A 120 -5.65 -20.73 3.27
N LYS A 121 -5.99 -22.00 3.01
CA LYS A 121 -5.22 -23.14 3.49
C LYS A 121 -3.77 -22.97 3.06
N ALA A 122 -2.84 -23.09 3.99
CA ALA A 122 -1.42 -22.84 3.73
C ALA A 122 -0.52 -23.86 4.42
N ALA A 123 0.66 -24.05 3.85
CA ALA A 123 1.74 -24.81 4.47
C ALA A 123 3.08 -24.08 4.23
N VAL A 124 3.98 -24.17 5.20
CA VAL A 124 5.29 -23.49 5.18
C VAL A 124 6.39 -24.54 5.06
N PHE A 125 7.36 -24.29 4.17
CA PHE A 125 8.48 -25.20 3.92
C PHE A 125 9.81 -24.45 3.91
N THR A 126 10.81 -25.04 4.54
CA THR A 126 12.21 -24.57 4.53
C THR A 126 13.10 -25.44 3.61
N GLU A 127 12.52 -26.49 3.00
CA GLU A 127 13.21 -27.43 2.14
C GLU A 127 12.45 -27.59 0.81
N PRO A 128 13.14 -27.43 -0.34
CA PRO A 128 12.47 -27.46 -1.65
C PRO A 128 11.85 -28.81 -1.97
N THR A 129 12.46 -29.93 -1.56
CA THR A 129 11.94 -31.26 -1.79
C THR A 129 10.62 -31.51 -1.07
N ALA A 130 10.48 -31.04 0.17
CA ALA A 130 9.25 -31.14 0.94
C ALA A 130 8.13 -30.29 0.31
N ALA A 131 8.45 -29.06 -0.12
CA ALA A 131 7.55 -28.16 -0.82
C ALA A 131 7.01 -28.79 -2.12
N LYS A 132 7.91 -29.37 -2.94
CA LYS A 132 7.54 -30.04 -4.19
C LYS A 132 6.66 -31.28 -3.95
N ASN A 133 6.92 -32.07 -2.93
CA ASN A 133 6.08 -33.20 -2.58
C ASN A 133 4.67 -32.75 -2.16
N TYR A 134 4.56 -31.64 -1.43
CA TYR A 134 3.28 -31.10 -1.01
C TYR A 134 2.43 -30.65 -2.21
N ILE A 135 2.99 -29.87 -3.17
CA ILE A 135 2.24 -29.40 -4.34
C ILE A 135 1.75 -30.54 -5.24
N ARG A 136 2.48 -31.66 -5.30
CA ARG A 136 2.04 -32.85 -6.04
C ARG A 136 0.81 -33.49 -5.43
N THR A 137 0.60 -33.35 -4.12
CA THR A 137 -0.59 -33.82 -3.40
C THR A 137 -1.76 -32.86 -3.54
N GLU A 138 -1.53 -31.54 -3.35
CA GLU A 138 -2.59 -30.52 -3.40
C GLU A 138 -3.02 -30.19 -4.83
N ARG A 139 -2.14 -30.38 -5.83
CA ARG A 139 -2.33 -30.10 -7.26
C ARG A 139 -2.42 -28.58 -7.56
N ALA A 140 -2.41 -28.25 -8.85
CA ALA A 140 -2.60 -26.89 -9.37
C ALA A 140 -4.09 -26.65 -9.71
N PRO A 141 -4.59 -25.39 -9.69
CA PRO A 141 -3.81 -24.19 -9.45
C PRO A 141 -3.45 -24.01 -7.97
N ILE A 142 -2.26 -23.46 -7.72
CA ILE A 142 -1.71 -23.27 -6.37
C ILE A 142 -0.88 -21.97 -6.30
N VAL A 143 -0.77 -21.36 -5.13
CA VAL A 143 0.00 -20.15 -4.96
C VAL A 143 1.29 -20.43 -4.18
N VAL A 144 2.43 -20.05 -4.74
CA VAL A 144 3.76 -20.16 -4.12
C VAL A 144 4.24 -18.76 -3.77
N LYS A 145 4.56 -18.52 -2.49
CA LYS A 145 4.99 -17.22 -1.98
C LYS A 145 6.34 -17.34 -1.28
N ALA A 146 7.28 -16.46 -1.61
CA ALA A 146 8.48 -16.27 -0.79
C ALA A 146 8.08 -15.68 0.57
N ASP A 147 8.64 -16.21 1.67
CA ASP A 147 8.36 -15.73 3.03
C ASP A 147 9.27 -14.55 3.34
N GLY A 148 8.73 -13.34 3.23
CA GLY A 148 9.47 -12.09 3.47
C GLY A 148 9.03 -10.97 2.55
N LEU A 149 9.68 -9.80 2.71
CA LEU A 149 9.44 -8.63 1.86
C LEU A 149 10.08 -8.85 0.49
N ALA A 150 9.26 -8.96 -0.55
CA ALA A 150 9.68 -9.19 -1.94
C ALA A 150 9.08 -8.18 -2.92
N ALA A 151 8.66 -6.99 -2.44
CA ALA A 151 8.10 -5.89 -3.23
C ALA A 151 6.98 -6.35 -4.22
N GLY A 152 6.10 -7.26 -3.77
CA GLY A 152 5.00 -7.80 -4.59
C GLY A 152 5.42 -8.84 -5.65
N LYS A 153 6.70 -9.12 -5.83
CA LYS A 153 7.23 -10.03 -6.85
C LYS A 153 7.39 -11.48 -6.37
N GLY A 154 7.33 -11.71 -5.08
CA GLY A 154 7.52 -13.02 -4.46
C GLY A 154 6.25 -13.89 -4.41
N VAL A 155 5.20 -13.57 -5.19
CA VAL A 155 3.93 -14.32 -5.23
C VAL A 155 3.70 -14.83 -6.65
N ILE A 156 3.66 -16.14 -6.81
CA ILE A 156 3.46 -16.82 -8.08
C ILE A 156 2.17 -17.65 -8.00
N VAL A 157 1.18 -17.32 -8.84
CA VAL A 157 -0.03 -18.11 -9.04
C VAL A 157 0.26 -19.12 -10.13
N ALA A 158 0.60 -20.34 -9.73
CA ALA A 158 0.96 -21.43 -10.63
C ALA A 158 -0.27 -22.17 -11.13
N GLN A 159 -0.49 -22.16 -12.44
CA GLN A 159 -1.58 -22.86 -13.11
C GLN A 159 -1.27 -24.35 -13.34
N THR A 160 0.01 -24.71 -13.32
CA THR A 160 0.50 -26.07 -13.51
C THR A 160 1.50 -26.47 -12.42
N LEU A 161 1.69 -27.76 -12.20
CA LEU A 161 2.70 -28.25 -11.25
C LEU A 161 4.11 -27.84 -11.67
N GLU A 162 4.41 -27.82 -12.97
CA GLU A 162 5.71 -27.40 -13.49
C GLU A 162 6.01 -25.94 -13.13
N GLN A 163 5.03 -25.05 -13.29
CA GLN A 163 5.16 -23.65 -12.87
C GLN A 163 5.40 -23.54 -11.37
N ALA A 164 4.69 -24.32 -10.55
CA ALA A 164 4.85 -24.33 -9.11
C ALA A 164 6.24 -24.86 -8.68
N GLU A 165 6.73 -25.94 -9.31
CA GLU A 165 8.07 -26.48 -9.05
C GLU A 165 9.16 -25.47 -9.43
N THR A 166 9.03 -24.80 -10.57
CA THR A 166 9.94 -23.75 -11.01
C THR A 166 9.96 -22.58 -10.01
N ALA A 167 8.78 -22.11 -9.58
CA ALA A 167 8.66 -21.04 -8.59
C ALA A 167 9.34 -21.42 -7.26
N ILE A 168 9.20 -22.66 -6.79
CA ILE A 168 9.89 -23.13 -5.58
C ILE A 168 11.40 -23.10 -5.79
N ASP A 169 11.90 -23.59 -6.93
CA ASP A 169 13.34 -23.60 -7.22
C ASP A 169 13.90 -22.18 -7.27
N ASP A 170 13.25 -21.26 -7.98
CA ASP A 170 13.67 -19.86 -8.12
C ASP A 170 13.76 -19.17 -6.75
N ILE A 171 12.78 -19.41 -5.87
CA ILE A 171 12.78 -18.86 -4.52
C ILE A 171 13.98 -19.38 -3.71
N PHE A 172 14.17 -20.69 -3.66
CA PHE A 172 15.27 -21.29 -2.87
C PHE A 172 16.67 -21.05 -3.48
N GLN A 173 16.76 -20.74 -4.78
CA GLN A 173 18.01 -20.33 -5.43
C GLN A 173 18.43 -18.88 -5.11
N GLY A 174 17.63 -18.18 -4.31
CA GLY A 174 18.00 -16.85 -3.79
C GLY A 174 17.53 -15.68 -4.63
N GLN A 175 16.59 -15.87 -5.57
CA GLN A 175 16.00 -14.78 -6.37
C GLN A 175 15.46 -13.64 -5.50
N PHE A 176 15.03 -13.93 -4.27
CA PHE A 176 14.46 -12.97 -3.32
C PHE A 176 15.33 -12.75 -2.07
N GLY A 177 16.63 -13.06 -2.13
CA GLY A 177 17.54 -12.90 -0.99
C GLY A 177 17.07 -13.68 0.23
N SER A 178 17.11 -13.07 1.42
CA SER A 178 16.69 -13.72 2.68
C SER A 178 15.20 -14.09 2.72
N ALA A 179 14.34 -13.44 1.92
CA ALA A 179 12.94 -13.81 1.78
C ALA A 179 12.73 -15.20 1.12
N GLY A 180 13.78 -15.73 0.47
CA GLY A 180 13.78 -17.07 -0.12
C GLY A 180 14.20 -18.21 0.82
N ASN A 181 14.41 -17.95 2.10
CA ASN A 181 14.79 -19.00 3.07
C ASN A 181 13.62 -19.97 3.37
N SER A 182 12.39 -19.58 3.11
CA SER A 182 11.20 -20.40 3.22
C SER A 182 10.15 -20.01 2.18
N VAL A 183 9.26 -20.96 1.88
CA VAL A 183 8.11 -20.72 1.00
C VAL A 183 6.82 -21.01 1.75
N VAL A 184 5.81 -20.19 1.48
CA VAL A 184 4.43 -20.41 1.89
C VAL A 184 3.66 -20.86 0.65
N ILE A 185 3.06 -22.03 0.72
CA ILE A 185 2.23 -22.59 -0.35
C ILE A 185 0.79 -22.52 0.08
N GLU A 186 -0.06 -21.91 -0.76
CA GLU A 186 -1.47 -21.69 -0.44
C GLU A 186 -2.40 -22.23 -1.53
N GLU A 187 -3.62 -22.60 -1.13
CA GLU A 187 -4.69 -22.82 -2.09
C GLU A 187 -4.91 -21.56 -2.95
N CYS A 188 -5.22 -21.77 -4.23
CA CYS A 188 -5.56 -20.66 -5.11
C CYS A 188 -7.02 -20.25 -4.87
N LEU A 189 -7.22 -19.05 -4.34
CA LEU A 189 -8.55 -18.47 -4.13
C LEU A 189 -9.06 -17.85 -5.43
N LEU A 190 -10.38 -17.95 -5.66
CA LEU A 190 -11.07 -17.36 -6.80
C LEU A 190 -12.07 -16.31 -6.30
N GLY A 191 -12.19 -15.19 -7.02
CA GLY A 191 -13.07 -14.09 -6.67
C GLY A 191 -12.51 -12.76 -7.10
N GLN A 192 -12.97 -11.69 -6.46
CA GLN A 192 -12.48 -10.33 -6.67
C GLN A 192 -11.66 -9.88 -5.46
N GLU A 193 -10.54 -9.22 -5.73
CA GLU A 193 -9.70 -8.66 -4.67
C GLU A 193 -10.25 -7.34 -4.16
N VAL A 194 -10.20 -7.14 -2.84
CA VAL A 194 -10.60 -5.90 -2.15
C VAL A 194 -9.55 -5.54 -1.12
N SER A 195 -9.19 -4.26 -1.08
CA SER A 195 -8.28 -3.68 -0.10
C SER A 195 -9.06 -2.99 1.00
N VAL A 196 -8.98 -3.50 2.23
CA VAL A 196 -9.58 -2.88 3.42
C VAL A 196 -8.48 -2.39 4.34
N LEU A 197 -8.27 -1.08 4.33
CA LEU A 197 -7.35 -0.41 5.24
C LEU A 197 -8.12 0.04 6.49
N ALA A 198 -7.50 -0.09 7.65
CA ALA A 198 -8.08 0.38 8.91
C ALA A 198 -7.01 1.04 9.78
N LEU A 199 -7.41 2.09 10.49
CA LEU A 199 -6.58 2.74 11.50
C LEU A 199 -6.83 2.08 12.85
N THR A 200 -5.76 1.87 13.62
CA THR A 200 -5.87 1.28 14.96
C THR A 200 -4.91 1.92 15.95
N ASP A 201 -5.36 2.00 17.19
CA ASP A 201 -4.58 2.41 18.36
C ASP A 201 -4.19 1.21 19.25
N GLY A 202 -4.36 -0.03 18.72
CA GLY A 202 -4.12 -1.28 19.44
C GLY A 202 -5.31 -1.76 20.31
N LEU A 203 -6.30 -0.90 20.54
CA LEU A 203 -7.50 -1.17 21.32
C LEU A 203 -8.76 -1.09 20.46
N THR A 204 -8.83 -0.05 19.64
CA THR A 204 -9.93 0.27 18.73
C THR A 204 -9.44 0.18 17.29
N ILE A 205 -10.32 -0.25 16.38
CA ILE A 205 -10.02 -0.24 14.96
C ILE A 205 -11.12 0.49 14.18
N ARG A 206 -10.72 1.33 13.22
CA ARG A 206 -11.59 2.15 12.38
C ARG A 206 -11.29 1.87 10.90
N PRO A 207 -12.15 1.12 10.20
CA PRO A 207 -12.00 0.92 8.75
C PRO A 207 -12.08 2.26 8.00
N LEU A 208 -11.27 2.39 6.97
CA LEU A 208 -11.35 3.43 5.95
C LEU A 208 -12.29 2.96 4.83
N LEU A 209 -12.54 3.81 3.83
CA LEU A 209 -13.26 3.37 2.63
C LEU A 209 -12.49 2.23 1.96
N PRO A 210 -13.17 1.13 1.59
CA PRO A 210 -12.55 0.04 0.86
C PRO A 210 -12.14 0.51 -0.53
N ALA A 211 -11.05 -0.05 -1.06
CA ALA A 211 -10.56 0.22 -2.40
C ALA A 211 -10.34 -1.06 -3.19
N GLN A 212 -10.33 -0.98 -4.51
CA GLN A 212 -9.85 -2.05 -5.38
C GLN A 212 -8.68 -1.53 -6.21
N ASP A 213 -7.60 -2.31 -6.27
CA ASP A 213 -6.43 -2.04 -7.10
C ASP A 213 -6.38 -2.98 -8.31
N HIS A 214 -5.68 -2.54 -9.36
CA HIS A 214 -5.40 -3.32 -10.56
C HIS A 214 -3.93 -3.76 -10.52
N LYS A 215 -3.66 -4.98 -10.04
CA LYS A 215 -2.29 -5.47 -9.80
C LYS A 215 -1.53 -5.87 -11.05
N ARG A 216 -2.22 -6.29 -12.11
CA ARG A 216 -1.57 -6.75 -13.34
C ARG A 216 -1.13 -5.58 -14.21
N ILE A 217 0.04 -5.76 -14.87
CA ILE A 217 0.62 -4.73 -15.74
C ILE A 217 -0.24 -4.47 -16.99
N GLY A 218 -0.84 -5.49 -17.58
CA GLY A 218 -1.56 -5.41 -18.85
C GLY A 218 -3.05 -5.18 -18.69
N GLU A 219 -3.67 -4.63 -19.72
CA GLU A 219 -5.12 -4.48 -19.86
C GLU A 219 -5.81 -5.85 -19.78
N GLY A 220 -7.04 -5.89 -19.25
CA GLY A 220 -7.78 -7.13 -18.99
C GLY A 220 -7.14 -7.99 -17.90
N ASP A 221 -6.43 -7.39 -16.97
CA ASP A 221 -5.73 -8.04 -15.84
C ASP A 221 -4.78 -9.17 -16.31
N THR A 222 -3.97 -8.86 -17.31
CA THR A 222 -2.99 -9.78 -17.91
C THR A 222 -1.55 -9.40 -17.56
N GLY A 223 -0.61 -10.33 -17.81
CA GLY A 223 0.82 -10.10 -17.58
C GLY A 223 1.24 -10.22 -16.12
N ASP A 224 2.40 -9.64 -15.79
CA ASP A 224 3.02 -9.77 -14.48
C ASP A 224 2.30 -8.97 -13.38
N ASN A 225 2.41 -9.43 -12.15
CA ASN A 225 2.01 -8.66 -10.98
C ASN A 225 2.92 -7.44 -10.79
N THR A 226 2.33 -6.35 -10.35
CA THR A 226 3.00 -5.08 -10.04
C THR A 226 2.66 -4.62 -8.63
N GLY A 227 3.11 -3.43 -8.23
CA GLY A 227 2.64 -2.76 -7.02
C GLY A 227 1.26 -2.12 -7.15
N GLY A 228 0.57 -2.28 -8.28
CA GLY A 228 -0.71 -1.64 -8.62
C GLY A 228 -0.56 -0.65 -9.77
N MET A 229 -1.40 -0.78 -10.78
CA MET A 229 -1.45 0.07 -11.99
C MET A 229 -2.58 1.09 -11.95
N GLY A 230 -3.39 1.04 -10.91
CA GLY A 230 -4.48 1.95 -10.63
C GLY A 230 -5.36 1.41 -9.51
N ALA A 231 -6.20 2.27 -8.97
CA ALA A 231 -7.16 1.90 -7.94
C ALA A 231 -8.37 2.81 -8.00
N TYR A 232 -9.45 2.38 -7.35
CA TYR A 232 -10.63 3.21 -7.14
C TYR A 232 -11.23 2.98 -5.75
N ALA A 233 -11.95 3.96 -5.25
CA ALA A 233 -12.67 3.94 -3.99
C ALA A 233 -13.96 4.79 -4.06
N PRO A 234 -15.02 4.42 -3.28
CA PRO A 234 -15.14 3.18 -2.50
C PRO A 234 -15.30 1.96 -3.40
N ALA A 235 -14.88 0.76 -2.97
CA ALA A 235 -15.06 -0.47 -3.74
C ALA A 235 -16.50 -0.97 -3.66
N PRO A 236 -17.31 -1.05 -4.75
CA PRO A 236 -18.74 -1.41 -4.66
C PRO A 236 -18.99 -2.83 -4.14
N ILE A 237 -18.10 -3.76 -4.43
CA ILE A 237 -18.20 -5.14 -3.92
C ILE A 237 -18.14 -5.21 -2.38
N ALA A 238 -17.52 -4.21 -1.73
CA ALA A 238 -17.44 -4.15 -0.28
C ALA A 238 -18.72 -3.51 0.29
N THR A 239 -19.83 -4.26 0.24
CA THR A 239 -21.11 -3.83 0.80
C THR A 239 -21.02 -3.54 2.30
N PRO A 240 -21.98 -2.78 2.87
CA PRO A 240 -22.01 -2.54 4.32
C PRO A 240 -22.02 -3.85 5.14
N GLU A 241 -22.70 -4.88 4.68
CA GLU A 241 -22.78 -6.20 5.31
C GLU A 241 -21.42 -6.90 5.28
N LEU A 242 -20.75 -6.88 4.12
CA LEU A 242 -19.39 -7.42 4.00
C LEU A 242 -18.42 -6.67 4.92
N MET A 243 -18.46 -5.35 4.93
CA MET A 243 -17.59 -4.52 5.79
C MET A 243 -17.82 -4.77 7.27
N ALA A 244 -19.07 -4.99 7.71
CA ALA A 244 -19.38 -5.35 9.10
C ALA A 244 -18.77 -6.72 9.47
N ARG A 245 -18.84 -7.70 8.57
CA ARG A 245 -18.21 -9.01 8.75
C ARG A 245 -16.68 -8.90 8.77
N VAL A 246 -16.09 -8.15 7.84
CA VAL A 246 -14.63 -7.93 7.79
C VAL A 246 -14.15 -7.27 9.09
N GLN A 247 -14.87 -6.28 9.60
CA GLN A 247 -14.53 -5.66 10.88
C GLN A 247 -14.46 -6.68 12.01
N THR A 248 -15.49 -7.51 12.19
CA THR A 248 -15.59 -8.43 13.32
C THR A 248 -14.80 -9.72 13.13
N GLU A 249 -14.80 -10.29 11.91
CA GLU A 249 -14.19 -11.59 11.64
C GLU A 249 -12.69 -11.49 11.29
N VAL A 250 -12.21 -10.32 10.85
CA VAL A 250 -10.81 -10.10 10.44
C VAL A 250 -10.13 -9.07 11.34
N LEU A 251 -10.57 -7.80 11.27
CA LEU A 251 -9.80 -6.69 11.83
C LEU A 251 -9.74 -6.76 13.37
N GLU A 252 -10.88 -6.89 14.03
CA GLU A 252 -10.96 -6.96 15.50
C GLU A 252 -10.26 -8.20 16.05
N LYS A 253 -10.44 -9.37 15.42
CA LYS A 253 -9.75 -10.60 15.81
C LYS A 253 -8.24 -10.49 15.67
N THR A 254 -7.76 -9.89 14.56
CA THR A 254 -6.31 -9.69 14.33
C THR A 254 -5.70 -8.80 15.41
N ILE A 255 -6.33 -7.66 15.70
CA ILE A 255 -5.82 -6.74 16.75
C ILE A 255 -5.90 -7.38 18.13
N ALA A 256 -6.96 -8.13 18.43
CA ALA A 256 -7.08 -8.85 19.70
C ALA A 256 -5.95 -9.88 19.86
N GLU A 257 -5.62 -10.64 18.82
CA GLU A 257 -4.54 -11.64 18.86
C GLU A 257 -3.16 -11.00 18.95
N LEU A 258 -2.90 -9.89 18.24
CA LEU A 258 -1.67 -9.10 18.41
C LEU A 258 -1.49 -8.67 19.87
N ARG A 259 -2.55 -8.16 20.48
CA ARG A 259 -2.55 -7.77 21.90
C ARG A 259 -2.34 -8.95 22.83
N ASN A 260 -2.96 -10.12 22.56
CA ASN A 260 -2.75 -11.35 23.33
C ASN A 260 -1.28 -11.79 23.31
N LYS A 261 -0.58 -11.53 22.19
CA LYS A 261 0.86 -11.76 22.06
C LYS A 261 1.72 -10.66 22.71
N GLY A 262 1.12 -9.67 23.35
CA GLY A 262 1.83 -8.54 23.98
C GLY A 262 2.34 -7.50 22.99
N ILE A 263 1.83 -7.47 21.77
CA ILE A 263 2.25 -6.54 20.71
C ILE A 263 1.33 -5.32 20.73
N ASP A 264 1.89 -4.14 21.02
CA ASP A 264 1.21 -2.85 20.91
C ASP A 264 1.25 -2.38 19.44
N TYR A 265 0.16 -2.66 18.72
CA TYR A 265 0.06 -2.36 17.29
C TYR A 265 -0.70 -1.05 17.07
N ARG A 266 0.00 0.02 16.71
CA ARG A 266 -0.59 1.34 16.39
C ARG A 266 -0.21 1.76 14.98
N GLY A 267 -1.21 2.07 14.16
CA GLY A 267 -0.95 2.42 12.77
C GLY A 267 -2.05 1.95 11.83
N VAL A 268 -1.66 1.53 10.64
CA VAL A 268 -2.56 0.95 9.65
C VAL A 268 -2.48 -0.57 9.71
N LEU A 269 -3.63 -1.22 9.77
CA LEU A 269 -3.79 -2.63 9.41
C LEU A 269 -4.50 -2.68 8.06
N TYR A 270 -3.81 -3.18 7.05
CA TYR A 270 -4.37 -3.35 5.72
C TYR A 270 -4.59 -4.84 5.46
N ALA A 271 -5.84 -5.24 5.26
CA ALA A 271 -6.25 -6.58 4.87
C ALA A 271 -6.54 -6.61 3.36
N GLY A 272 -5.75 -7.39 2.61
CA GLY A 272 -6.08 -7.78 1.24
C GLY A 272 -7.01 -8.99 1.28
N LEU A 273 -8.20 -8.86 0.70
CA LEU A 273 -9.24 -9.88 0.74
C LEU A 273 -9.51 -10.44 -0.66
N MET A 274 -9.80 -11.74 -0.75
CA MET A 274 -10.46 -12.35 -1.90
C MET A 274 -11.93 -12.57 -1.53
N VAL A 275 -12.84 -11.97 -2.29
CA VAL A 275 -14.29 -12.08 -2.11
C VAL A 275 -14.82 -12.96 -3.22
N ALA A 276 -15.41 -14.11 -2.85
CA ALA A 276 -16.02 -15.03 -3.78
C ALA A 276 -17.43 -14.57 -4.19
N ASP A 277 -17.97 -15.10 -5.30
CA ASP A 277 -19.27 -14.75 -5.86
C ASP A 277 -20.44 -14.99 -4.88
N ASN A 278 -20.29 -15.91 -3.93
CA ASN A 278 -21.29 -16.18 -2.90
C ASN A 278 -21.23 -15.20 -1.71
N GLY A 279 -20.34 -14.21 -1.73
CA GLY A 279 -20.13 -13.24 -0.66
C GLY A 279 -19.27 -13.72 0.50
N ASP A 280 -18.70 -14.94 0.42
CA ASP A 280 -17.66 -15.39 1.35
C ASP A 280 -16.34 -14.70 1.02
N PHE A 281 -15.47 -14.54 2.04
CA PHE A 281 -14.18 -13.93 1.83
C PHE A 281 -13.09 -14.62 2.63
N LYS A 282 -11.86 -14.49 2.14
CA LYS A 282 -10.64 -14.93 2.83
C LYS A 282 -9.57 -13.86 2.73
N VAL A 283 -8.76 -13.74 3.78
CA VAL A 283 -7.59 -12.86 3.78
C VAL A 283 -6.50 -13.47 2.91
N LEU A 284 -6.03 -12.70 1.94
CA LEU A 284 -4.89 -13.04 1.08
C LEU A 284 -3.55 -12.72 1.78
N GLU A 285 -3.50 -11.51 2.37
CA GLU A 285 -2.33 -10.98 3.05
C GLU A 285 -2.71 -9.81 3.95
N PHE A 286 -1.84 -9.50 4.90
CA PHE A 286 -1.84 -8.25 5.64
C PHE A 286 -0.66 -7.38 5.24
N ASN A 287 -0.88 -6.05 5.27
CA ASN A 287 0.17 -5.06 5.22
C ASN A 287 0.08 -4.16 6.46
N CYS A 288 1.23 -3.71 6.96
CA CYS A 288 1.32 -2.95 8.21
C CYS A 288 1.42 -1.44 8.01
N ARG A 289 1.00 -0.97 6.85
CA ARG A 289 1.13 0.42 6.38
C ARG A 289 0.03 0.77 5.39
N PHE A 290 -0.05 2.04 5.02
CA PHE A 290 -0.92 2.49 3.93
C PHE A 290 -0.57 1.77 2.61
N GLY A 291 -1.59 1.52 1.75
CA GLY A 291 -1.43 0.96 0.42
C GLY A 291 -0.88 1.97 -0.60
N ASP A 292 -0.41 1.50 -1.72
CA ASP A 292 0.01 2.30 -2.87
C ASP A 292 -0.32 1.53 -4.16
N PRO A 293 -1.40 1.87 -4.92
CA PRO A 293 -1.98 3.22 -5.02
C PRO A 293 -3.30 3.47 -4.25
N GLU A 294 -3.73 2.65 -3.30
CA GLU A 294 -5.03 2.81 -2.62
C GLU A 294 -5.10 4.12 -1.80
N THR A 295 -3.99 4.51 -1.18
CA THR A 295 -3.92 5.74 -0.37
C THR A 295 -4.29 6.98 -1.16
N GLN A 296 -3.92 7.04 -2.44
CA GLN A 296 -4.18 8.17 -3.33
C GLN A 296 -5.68 8.40 -3.55
N VAL A 297 -6.46 7.33 -3.64
CA VAL A 297 -7.92 7.44 -3.79
C VAL A 297 -8.61 7.63 -2.44
N ILE A 298 -8.21 6.89 -1.40
CA ILE A 298 -8.83 6.93 -0.07
C ILE A 298 -8.67 8.32 0.57
N LEU A 299 -7.44 8.85 0.61
CA LEU A 299 -7.17 10.15 1.24
C LEU A 299 -7.75 11.33 0.45
N SER A 300 -7.96 11.18 -0.85
CA SER A 300 -8.64 12.17 -1.67
C SER A 300 -10.13 12.32 -1.32
N LEU A 301 -10.73 11.27 -0.77
CA LEU A 301 -12.12 11.25 -0.29
C LEU A 301 -12.26 11.58 1.20
N LEU A 302 -11.20 11.44 2.00
CA LEU A 302 -11.24 11.67 3.44
C LEU A 302 -11.42 13.17 3.74
N GLU A 303 -12.43 13.54 4.53
CA GLU A 303 -12.63 14.91 5.04
C GLU A 303 -12.08 15.09 6.45
N THR A 304 -12.16 14.05 7.29
CA THR A 304 -11.58 14.09 8.64
C THR A 304 -10.09 14.43 8.56
N PRO A 305 -9.60 15.40 9.35
CA PRO A 305 -8.17 15.74 9.37
C PRO A 305 -7.30 14.55 9.70
N LEU A 306 -6.33 14.24 8.82
CA LEU A 306 -5.52 13.03 8.94
C LEU A 306 -4.64 13.05 10.20
N GLU A 307 -4.10 14.20 10.56
CA GLU A 307 -3.28 14.34 11.78
C GLU A 307 -4.05 14.05 13.07
N ASP A 308 -5.35 14.38 13.11
CA ASP A 308 -6.18 14.08 14.28
C ASP A 308 -6.37 12.57 14.46
N LEU A 309 -6.54 11.85 13.36
CA LEU A 309 -6.63 10.39 13.35
C LEU A 309 -5.29 9.74 13.74
N ILE A 310 -4.20 10.22 13.17
CA ILE A 310 -2.84 9.75 13.47
C ILE A 310 -2.52 9.94 14.96
N LEU A 311 -2.75 11.14 15.48
CA LEU A 311 -2.52 11.42 16.90
C LEU A 311 -3.46 10.62 17.81
N ALA A 312 -4.72 10.40 17.39
CA ALA A 312 -5.64 9.55 18.14
C ALA A 312 -5.17 8.08 18.20
N CYS A 313 -4.58 7.56 17.12
CA CYS A 313 -3.98 6.23 17.12
C CYS A 313 -2.79 6.17 18.09
N ILE A 314 -1.86 7.12 18.01
CA ILE A 314 -0.65 7.15 18.83
C ILE A 314 -1.02 7.29 20.33
N ASP A 315 -1.99 8.15 20.64
CA ASP A 315 -2.36 8.49 22.00
C ASP A 315 -3.47 7.56 22.58
N GLN A 316 -3.84 6.47 21.90
CA GLN A 316 -4.90 5.52 22.25
C GLN A 316 -6.25 6.19 22.55
N ARG A 317 -6.65 7.12 21.71
CA ARG A 317 -7.90 7.88 21.82
C ARG A 317 -8.84 7.68 20.62
N LEU A 318 -8.57 6.66 19.79
CA LEU A 318 -9.33 6.43 18.56
C LEU A 318 -10.81 6.12 18.85
N ALA A 319 -11.12 5.48 19.98
CA ALA A 319 -12.50 5.23 20.42
C ALA A 319 -13.30 6.51 20.66
N ALA A 320 -12.64 7.59 21.11
CA ALA A 320 -13.27 8.87 21.38
C ALA A 320 -13.46 9.76 20.13
N MET A 321 -12.89 9.37 19.01
CA MET A 321 -13.06 10.11 17.75
C MET A 321 -14.47 9.95 17.19
N PRO A 322 -15.05 11.01 16.61
CA PRO A 322 -16.33 10.90 15.89
C PRO A 322 -16.20 9.92 14.70
N PRO A 323 -17.32 9.50 14.11
CA PRO A 323 -17.29 8.79 12.84
C PRO A 323 -16.49 9.55 11.79
N LEU A 324 -15.76 8.83 10.92
CA LEU A 324 -14.97 9.44 9.85
C LEU A 324 -15.89 10.14 8.86
N ALA A 325 -15.55 11.38 8.52
CA ALA A 325 -16.24 12.16 7.51
C ALA A 325 -15.59 11.93 6.13
N TRP A 326 -16.45 11.71 5.13
CA TRP A 326 -16.07 11.39 3.77
C TRP A 326 -16.79 12.28 2.78
N LYS A 327 -16.12 12.67 1.71
CA LYS A 327 -16.78 13.29 0.54
C LYS A 327 -17.80 12.32 -0.04
N LYS A 328 -18.97 12.84 -0.43
CA LYS A 328 -19.95 12.10 -1.22
C LYS A 328 -19.51 12.07 -2.68
N ALA A 329 -18.48 11.29 -2.97
CA ALA A 329 -17.84 11.24 -4.27
C ALA A 329 -17.15 9.89 -4.46
N SER A 330 -16.76 9.59 -5.69
CA SER A 330 -15.88 8.50 -6.07
C SER A 330 -14.50 9.03 -6.44
N ALA A 331 -13.49 8.20 -6.29
CA ALA A 331 -12.12 8.49 -6.72
C ALA A 331 -11.56 7.34 -7.54
N ALA A 332 -10.81 7.68 -8.59
CA ALA A 332 -10.04 6.70 -9.37
C ALA A 332 -8.63 7.25 -9.64
N THR A 333 -7.62 6.39 -9.60
CA THR A 333 -6.25 6.77 -9.91
C THR A 333 -5.67 5.86 -10.98
N VAL A 334 -4.95 6.44 -11.94
CA VAL A 334 -4.25 5.72 -13.02
C VAL A 334 -2.75 5.93 -12.83
N VAL A 335 -1.99 4.83 -12.83
CA VAL A 335 -0.54 4.86 -12.65
C VAL A 335 0.16 4.99 -13.99
N ALA A 336 0.95 6.07 -14.15
CA ALA A 336 1.91 6.20 -15.24
C ALA A 336 3.23 5.53 -14.84
N ALA A 337 3.66 4.55 -15.61
CA ALA A 337 4.86 3.74 -15.37
C ALA A 337 5.92 3.97 -16.44
N SER A 338 7.19 3.75 -16.08
CA SER A 338 8.31 3.69 -17.01
C SER A 338 8.19 2.48 -17.93
N GLY A 339 8.48 2.65 -19.20
CA GLY A 339 8.45 1.54 -20.16
C GLY A 339 9.46 0.45 -19.79
N GLY A 340 8.94 -0.78 -19.68
CA GLY A 340 9.68 -1.95 -19.20
C GLY A 340 9.34 -2.39 -17.79
N TYR A 341 8.65 -1.55 -17.00
CA TYR A 341 8.13 -1.92 -15.68
C TYR A 341 7.12 -3.09 -15.79
N PRO A 342 7.09 -4.11 -14.90
CA PRO A 342 7.86 -4.27 -13.64
C PRO A 342 9.27 -4.84 -13.82
N GLY A 343 9.74 -5.09 -15.07
CA GLY A 343 11.09 -5.51 -15.38
C GLY A 343 12.09 -4.34 -15.35
N ASN A 344 13.08 -4.39 -16.25
CA ASN A 344 14.10 -3.34 -16.38
C ASN A 344 13.54 -2.09 -17.06
N TYR A 345 13.80 -0.93 -16.51
CA TYR A 345 13.37 0.36 -17.05
C TYR A 345 14.48 1.42 -16.91
N GLU A 346 14.43 2.41 -17.79
CA GLU A 346 15.33 3.55 -17.78
C GLU A 346 14.78 4.67 -16.90
N LYS A 347 15.68 5.37 -16.20
CA LYS A 347 15.41 6.55 -15.38
C LYS A 347 15.86 7.84 -16.06
N GLY A 348 15.53 9.01 -15.47
CA GLY A 348 16.02 10.30 -15.92
C GLY A 348 15.28 10.90 -17.12
N LYS A 349 14.11 10.37 -17.49
CA LYS A 349 13.28 10.94 -18.57
C LYS A 349 12.52 12.15 -18.05
N VAL A 350 12.65 13.31 -18.73
CA VAL A 350 11.93 14.55 -18.37
C VAL A 350 10.43 14.32 -18.47
N ILE A 351 9.70 14.78 -17.46
CA ILE A 351 8.25 14.71 -17.37
C ILE A 351 7.68 16.09 -17.65
N THR A 352 6.73 16.16 -18.58
CA THR A 352 6.04 17.40 -18.96
C THR A 352 4.54 17.27 -18.75
N GLY A 353 3.81 18.39 -18.76
CA GLY A 353 2.36 18.42 -18.69
C GLY A 353 1.76 18.30 -17.28
N LEU A 354 2.57 18.31 -16.23
CA LEU A 354 2.10 18.19 -14.83
C LEU A 354 1.09 19.29 -14.46
N ASP A 355 1.42 20.56 -14.78
CA ASP A 355 0.53 21.70 -14.50
C ASP A 355 -0.75 21.61 -15.34
N ALA A 356 -0.65 21.18 -16.59
CA ALA A 356 -1.83 20.99 -17.45
C ALA A 356 -2.78 19.93 -16.90
N ALA A 357 -2.25 18.82 -16.40
CA ALA A 357 -3.05 17.78 -15.75
C ALA A 357 -3.79 18.30 -14.50
N GLN A 358 -3.12 19.13 -13.69
CA GLN A 358 -3.73 19.77 -12.52
C GLN A 358 -4.79 20.81 -12.92
N LEU A 359 -4.52 21.61 -13.94
CA LEU A 359 -5.50 22.57 -14.49
C LEU A 359 -6.73 21.86 -15.08
N ALA A 360 -6.55 20.67 -15.62
CA ALA A 360 -7.64 19.80 -16.06
C ALA A 360 -8.43 19.19 -14.88
N GLY A 361 -8.06 19.46 -13.63
CA GLY A 361 -8.77 19.07 -12.41
C GLY A 361 -8.29 17.74 -11.79
N ALA A 362 -7.26 17.10 -12.33
CA ALA A 362 -6.69 15.89 -11.74
C ALA A 362 -5.74 16.22 -10.57
N ILE A 363 -5.68 15.33 -9.59
CA ILE A 363 -4.65 15.38 -8.54
C ILE A 363 -3.48 14.52 -9.00
N VAL A 364 -2.29 15.09 -9.10
CA VAL A 364 -1.09 14.37 -9.54
C VAL A 364 -0.21 14.04 -8.34
N PHE A 365 -0.13 12.76 -7.99
CA PHE A 365 0.79 12.27 -6.95
C PHE A 365 2.04 11.70 -7.60
N HIS A 366 3.20 12.19 -7.20
CA HIS A 366 4.48 11.70 -7.65
C HIS A 366 4.91 10.46 -6.86
N ALA A 367 5.42 9.45 -7.57
CA ALA A 367 6.07 8.28 -7.00
C ALA A 367 7.55 8.28 -7.40
N GLY A 368 7.97 7.46 -8.33
CA GLY A 368 9.35 7.38 -8.80
C GLY A 368 9.76 8.60 -9.63
N THR A 369 9.89 9.75 -9.01
CA THR A 369 10.34 11.00 -9.63
C THR A 369 11.40 11.69 -8.78
N LYS A 370 12.22 12.51 -9.42
CA LYS A 370 13.15 13.43 -8.74
C LYS A 370 13.38 14.71 -9.54
N LEU A 371 13.97 15.72 -8.91
CA LEU A 371 14.54 16.86 -9.59
C LEU A 371 15.91 16.49 -10.15
N ASN A 372 16.18 16.87 -11.41
CA ASN A 372 17.51 16.81 -12.00
C ASN A 372 18.33 18.08 -11.67
N SER A 373 19.55 18.17 -12.18
CA SER A 373 20.44 19.31 -11.96
C SER A 373 19.95 20.64 -12.57
N THR A 374 18.99 20.57 -13.50
CA THR A 374 18.33 21.73 -14.13
C THR A 374 16.98 22.05 -13.53
N ALA A 375 16.66 21.47 -12.35
CA ALA A 375 15.39 21.61 -11.63
C ALA A 375 14.15 21.13 -12.42
N GLU A 376 14.34 20.22 -13.39
CA GLU A 376 13.24 19.57 -14.09
C GLU A 376 12.84 18.27 -13.36
N ILE A 377 11.54 17.96 -13.36
CA ILE A 377 11.04 16.68 -12.85
C ILE A 377 11.39 15.58 -13.85
N VAL A 378 12.06 14.53 -13.38
CA VAL A 378 12.43 13.36 -14.19
C VAL A 378 12.01 12.05 -13.53
N THR A 379 11.86 11.00 -14.34
CA THR A 379 11.56 9.65 -13.84
C THR A 379 12.72 9.11 -13.00
N ASP A 380 12.41 8.42 -11.89
CA ASP A 380 13.39 7.76 -11.00
C ASP A 380 12.91 6.40 -10.50
N GLY A 381 11.79 5.89 -10.99
CA GLY A 381 11.20 4.61 -10.57
C GLY A 381 10.41 3.92 -11.67
N GLY A 382 9.87 2.74 -11.35
CA GLY A 382 8.99 1.97 -12.23
C GLY A 382 7.60 2.60 -12.31
N ARG A 383 6.89 2.74 -11.19
CA ARG A 383 5.70 3.59 -11.08
C ARG A 383 6.17 5.02 -10.89
N VAL A 384 5.76 5.92 -11.75
CA VAL A 384 6.29 7.29 -11.84
C VAL A 384 5.32 8.30 -11.25
N LEU A 385 4.07 8.27 -11.68
CA LEU A 385 3.02 9.17 -11.24
C LEU A 385 1.71 8.40 -11.01
N ASN A 386 0.85 8.96 -10.14
CA ASN A 386 -0.52 8.51 -9.95
C ASN A 386 -1.43 9.70 -10.25
N ILE A 387 -2.27 9.57 -11.26
CA ILE A 387 -3.16 10.61 -11.71
C ILE A 387 -4.56 10.28 -11.19
N THR A 388 -5.02 11.05 -10.19
CA THR A 388 -6.25 10.80 -9.46
C THR A 388 -7.33 11.76 -9.88
N GLY A 389 -8.47 11.22 -10.30
CA GLY A 389 -9.70 11.95 -10.60
C GLY A 389 -10.71 11.75 -9.47
N LEU A 390 -11.51 12.78 -9.22
CA LEU A 390 -12.69 12.76 -8.36
C LEU A 390 -13.93 13.02 -9.21
N GLY A 391 -15.06 12.41 -8.82
CA GLY A 391 -16.35 12.61 -9.49
C GLY A 391 -17.51 12.29 -8.55
N GLU A 392 -18.72 12.72 -8.91
CA GLU A 392 -19.94 12.35 -8.18
C GLU A 392 -20.20 10.83 -8.26
N ASP A 393 -19.70 10.22 -9.33
CA ASP A 393 -19.76 8.79 -9.61
C ASP A 393 -18.42 8.27 -10.16
N PHE A 394 -18.32 6.97 -10.41
CA PHE A 394 -17.10 6.35 -10.94
C PHE A 394 -16.80 6.75 -12.38
N GLN A 395 -17.83 6.95 -13.20
CA GLN A 395 -17.65 7.35 -14.60
C GLN A 395 -16.93 8.69 -14.68
N GLN A 396 -17.39 9.66 -13.88
CA GLN A 396 -16.75 10.98 -13.80
C GLN A 396 -15.33 10.91 -13.21
N ALA A 397 -15.12 10.15 -12.11
CA ALA A 397 -13.83 10.01 -11.48
C ALA A 397 -12.80 9.39 -12.45
N ILE A 398 -13.18 8.32 -13.15
CA ILE A 398 -12.35 7.65 -14.15
C ILE A 398 -12.07 8.59 -15.33
N ALA A 399 -13.10 9.24 -15.88
CA ALA A 399 -12.93 10.19 -16.98
C ALA A 399 -11.99 11.34 -16.60
N GLN A 400 -12.08 11.85 -15.37
CA GLN A 400 -11.22 12.90 -14.84
C GLN A 400 -9.75 12.44 -14.74
N ALA A 401 -9.50 11.24 -14.23
CA ALA A 401 -8.15 10.66 -14.17
C ALA A 401 -7.55 10.51 -15.59
N TYR A 402 -8.33 9.99 -16.54
CA TYR A 402 -7.88 9.84 -17.92
C TYR A 402 -7.73 11.16 -18.67
N THR A 403 -8.49 12.19 -18.32
CA THR A 403 -8.28 13.55 -18.85
C THR A 403 -6.92 14.09 -18.39
N GLY A 404 -6.62 13.95 -17.09
CA GLY A 404 -5.35 14.41 -16.55
C GLY A 404 -4.14 13.65 -17.11
N ILE A 405 -4.20 12.31 -17.24
CA ILE A 405 -3.04 11.54 -17.69
C ILE A 405 -2.69 11.80 -19.17
N LYS A 406 -3.64 12.19 -20.00
CA LYS A 406 -3.40 12.55 -21.42
C LYS A 406 -2.54 13.81 -21.58
N GLU A 407 -2.53 14.70 -20.60
CA GLU A 407 -1.69 15.90 -20.59
C GLU A 407 -0.23 15.59 -20.28
N ILE A 408 0.04 14.45 -19.59
CA ILE A 408 1.37 14.09 -19.10
C ILE A 408 2.14 13.32 -20.15
N GLN A 409 3.43 13.64 -20.32
CA GLN A 409 4.31 12.99 -21.27
C GLN A 409 5.70 12.77 -20.68
N PHE A 410 6.23 11.58 -20.88
CA PHE A 410 7.65 11.24 -20.77
C PHE A 410 7.98 10.06 -21.68
N SER A 411 9.24 9.93 -22.07
CA SER A 411 9.67 8.91 -23.03
C SER A 411 9.34 7.50 -22.56
N ARG A 412 8.69 6.71 -23.40
CA ARG A 412 8.25 5.33 -23.14
C ARG A 412 7.29 5.22 -21.93
N MET A 413 6.46 6.24 -21.69
CA MET A 413 5.39 6.17 -20.70
C MET A 413 4.40 5.06 -21.05
N TYR A 414 4.02 4.29 -20.02
CA TYR A 414 2.99 3.27 -20.11
C TYR A 414 1.95 3.48 -18.99
N TYR A 415 0.69 3.26 -19.30
CA TYR A 415 -0.41 3.19 -18.34
C TYR A 415 -1.54 2.30 -18.90
N ARG A 416 -2.31 1.69 -18.04
CA ARG A 416 -3.50 0.91 -18.44
C ARG A 416 -4.64 1.86 -18.80
N ARG A 417 -5.42 1.50 -19.83
CA ARG A 417 -6.57 2.29 -20.33
C ARG A 417 -7.91 1.76 -19.82
N ASP A 418 -7.88 0.70 -19.02
CA ASP A 418 -9.04 -0.04 -18.55
C ASP A 418 -9.21 -0.02 -17.02
N ILE A 419 -8.56 0.92 -16.31
CA ILE A 419 -8.74 1.06 -14.87
C ILE A 419 -10.20 1.37 -14.56
N GLY A 420 -10.83 0.54 -13.70
CA GLY A 420 -12.24 0.63 -13.35
C GLY A 420 -13.18 0.05 -14.42
N HIS A 421 -12.68 -0.73 -15.39
CA HIS A 421 -13.50 -1.33 -16.46
C HIS A 421 -14.67 -2.17 -15.94
N CYS A 422 -14.48 -2.86 -14.79
CA CYS A 422 -15.54 -3.66 -14.17
C CYS A 422 -16.72 -2.81 -13.69
N LEU A 423 -16.48 -1.54 -13.31
CA LEU A 423 -17.53 -0.63 -12.85
C LEU A 423 -18.39 -0.07 -13.99
N LEU A 424 -17.85 -0.03 -15.21
CA LEU A 424 -18.52 0.55 -16.36
C LEU A 424 -19.36 -0.49 -17.14
N ASN A 425 -19.15 -1.78 -16.88
CA ASN A 425 -19.83 -2.88 -17.57
C ASN A 425 -21.08 -3.39 -16.83
N GLU A 426 -21.32 -2.99 -15.58
CA GLU A 426 -22.49 -3.41 -14.80
C GLU A 426 -23.76 -2.60 -15.09
N GLU A 427 -23.68 -1.52 -15.88
CA GLU A 427 -24.82 -0.68 -16.28
C GLU A 427 -25.39 -1.01 -17.68
N SER A 428 -25.01 -2.13 -18.31
CA SER A 428 -25.48 -2.50 -19.65
C SER A 428 -26.44 -3.70 -19.68
#